data_de299637f5cff8bfa093e3b66491daf9
#
_entry.id   de299637f5cff8bfa093e3b66491daf9
#
_cell.length_a   1.000
_cell.length_b   1.000
_cell.length_c   1.000
_cell.angle_alpha   90.00
_cell.angle_beta   90.00
_cell.angle_gamma   90.00
#
_symmetry.space_group_name_H-M   'P 1'
#
loop_
_entity.id
_entity.type
_entity.pdbx_description
1 polymer ?
#
loop_
_entity_poly.entity_id
_entity_poly.type
_entity_poly.pdbx_seq_one_letter_code
_entity_poly.pdbx_strand_id
1 'polypeptide(L)'
;MKAARQQAIVDLLINHKSLTTEALATRLNVSKETIRRDLSELQTQGKVLRNHGRAKYIHRENQDSGDPFHIRLKSHYAHKADIAREALAWIEEGMTIALDASSTCWYLARQLPDIPIQVFTNSHPICQELGKRERITLISSGGQLERKYGCYVNPSLISQLKSLDIDLFIFSCEGIDGGGDLWDSNAINADFKSILLRRASQALLLIDKSKFNRSGEARIGHLDDVTHIVSDAPQS
;
A
#
# COMPACT_ATOMS: atom_id res chain seq x y z
N MET A 1 18.93 -1.58 -26.90
CA MET A 1 17.84 -2.32 -27.56
C MET A 1 16.69 -2.67 -26.59
N LYS A 2 16.90 -3.28 -25.42
CA LYS A 2 15.83 -3.67 -24.48
C LYS A 2 15.04 -2.47 -23.91
N ALA A 3 15.73 -1.47 -23.36
CA ALA A 3 15.09 -0.29 -22.78
C ALA A 3 14.23 0.48 -23.79
N ALA A 4 14.71 0.63 -25.03
CA ALA A 4 13.94 1.27 -26.10
C ALA A 4 12.66 0.47 -26.45
N ARG A 5 12.73 -0.87 -26.45
CA ARG A 5 11.57 -1.72 -26.68
C ARG A 5 10.57 -1.63 -25.52
N GLN A 6 11.03 -1.61 -24.27
CA GLN A 6 10.17 -1.44 -23.12
C GLN A 6 9.47 -0.08 -23.13
N GLN A 7 10.16 0.97 -23.55
CA GLN A 7 9.52 2.28 -23.75
C GLN A 7 8.46 2.23 -24.85
N ALA A 8 8.74 1.61 -25.99
CA ALA A 8 7.77 1.43 -27.06
C ALA A 8 6.52 0.62 -26.63
N ILE A 9 6.69 -0.38 -25.75
CA ILE A 9 5.55 -1.10 -25.14
C ILE A 9 4.70 -0.13 -24.32
N VAL A 10 5.31 0.69 -23.49
CA VAL A 10 4.62 1.68 -22.65
C VAL A 10 3.84 2.66 -23.53
N ASP A 11 4.46 3.23 -24.56
CA ASP A 11 3.84 4.19 -25.48
C ASP A 11 2.64 3.58 -26.21
N LEU A 12 2.77 2.34 -26.67
CA LEU A 12 1.65 1.62 -27.30
C LEU A 12 0.49 1.39 -26.32
N LEU A 13 0.77 1.06 -25.06
CA LEU A 13 -0.26 0.83 -24.06
C LEU A 13 -0.95 2.13 -23.61
N ILE A 14 -0.23 3.25 -23.59
CA ILE A 14 -0.81 4.59 -23.36
C ILE A 14 -1.82 4.91 -24.45
N ASN A 15 -1.44 4.72 -25.71
CA ASN A 15 -2.28 5.10 -26.87
C ASN A 15 -3.48 4.16 -27.07
N HIS A 16 -3.38 2.88 -26.71
CA HIS A 16 -4.40 1.88 -26.98
C HIS A 16 -5.16 1.37 -25.75
N LYS A 17 -4.93 1.98 -24.56
CA LYS A 17 -5.52 1.59 -23.27
C LYS A 17 -5.21 0.17 -22.83
N SER A 18 -5.26 -0.82 -23.71
CA SER A 18 -4.97 -2.23 -23.42
C SER A 18 -4.64 -2.99 -24.71
N LEU A 19 -3.57 -3.78 -24.69
CA LEU A 19 -3.17 -4.65 -25.80
C LEU A 19 -2.88 -6.06 -25.32
N THR A 20 -3.07 -7.04 -26.21
CA THR A 20 -2.65 -8.44 -25.95
C THR A 20 -1.15 -8.59 -26.15
N THR A 21 -0.54 -9.59 -25.49
CA THR A 21 0.86 -9.95 -25.72
C THR A 21 1.13 -10.24 -27.20
N GLU A 22 0.16 -10.81 -27.91
CA GLU A 22 0.24 -11.11 -29.33
C GLU A 22 0.27 -9.83 -30.18
N ALA A 23 -0.64 -8.89 -29.92
CA ALA A 23 -0.68 -7.60 -30.62
C ALA A 23 0.61 -6.79 -30.42
N LEU A 24 1.18 -6.82 -29.20
CA LEU A 24 2.47 -6.18 -28.91
C LEU A 24 3.61 -6.87 -29.66
N ALA A 25 3.65 -8.20 -29.69
CA ALA A 25 4.67 -8.98 -30.40
C ALA A 25 4.65 -8.66 -31.89
N THR A 26 3.48 -8.63 -32.51
CA THR A 26 3.31 -8.29 -33.93
C THR A 26 3.75 -6.85 -34.23
N ARG A 27 3.31 -5.86 -33.42
CA ARG A 27 3.62 -4.44 -33.65
C ARG A 27 5.10 -4.10 -33.47
N LEU A 28 5.78 -4.80 -32.56
CA LEU A 28 7.20 -4.58 -32.28
C LEU A 28 8.13 -5.55 -33.00
N ASN A 29 7.56 -6.44 -33.82
CA ASN A 29 8.28 -7.44 -34.59
C ASN A 29 9.26 -8.29 -33.74
N VAL A 30 8.76 -8.80 -32.61
CA VAL A 30 9.51 -9.66 -31.68
C VAL A 30 8.66 -10.86 -31.26
N SER A 31 9.30 -11.87 -30.66
CA SER A 31 8.58 -13.06 -30.20
C SER A 31 7.64 -12.73 -29.00
N LYS A 32 6.54 -13.49 -28.88
CA LYS A 32 5.63 -13.40 -27.70
C LYS A 32 6.38 -13.61 -26.38
N GLU A 33 7.41 -14.47 -26.39
CA GLU A 33 8.21 -14.75 -25.21
C GLU A 33 9.04 -13.52 -24.79
N THR A 34 9.60 -12.80 -25.76
CA THR A 34 10.30 -11.53 -25.52
C THR A 34 9.36 -10.51 -24.88
N ILE A 35 8.15 -10.34 -25.42
CA ILE A 35 7.13 -9.46 -24.85
C ILE A 35 6.72 -9.88 -23.44
N ARG A 36 6.57 -11.20 -23.18
CA ARG A 36 6.22 -11.69 -21.83
C ARG A 36 7.27 -11.31 -20.80
N ARG A 37 8.57 -11.42 -21.15
CA ARG A 37 9.68 -11.01 -20.27
C ARG A 37 9.70 -9.51 -20.05
N ASP A 38 9.56 -8.71 -21.09
CA ASP A 38 9.51 -7.26 -20.99
C ASP A 38 8.32 -6.79 -20.15
N LEU A 39 7.12 -7.36 -20.38
CA LEU A 39 5.93 -7.06 -19.59
C LEU A 39 6.06 -7.49 -18.13
N SER A 40 6.77 -8.59 -17.85
CA SER A 40 7.04 -9.04 -16.48
C SER A 40 7.89 -8.01 -15.72
N GLU A 41 8.95 -7.53 -16.37
CA GLU A 41 9.82 -6.50 -15.78
C GLU A 41 9.09 -5.14 -15.62
N LEU A 42 8.33 -4.72 -16.64
CA LEU A 42 7.53 -3.49 -16.57
C LEU A 42 6.45 -3.57 -15.48
N GLN A 43 5.90 -4.77 -15.24
CA GLN A 43 4.98 -5.01 -14.14
C GLN A 43 5.68 -4.94 -12.78
N THR A 44 6.88 -5.52 -12.65
CA THR A 44 7.71 -5.39 -11.45
C THR A 44 8.07 -3.92 -11.17
N GLN A 45 8.29 -3.12 -12.23
CA GLN A 45 8.51 -1.67 -12.15
C GLN A 45 7.21 -0.87 -11.89
N GLY A 46 6.05 -1.53 -11.81
CA GLY A 46 4.76 -0.87 -11.61
C GLY A 46 4.29 0.01 -12.78
N LYS A 47 4.83 -0.20 -13.99
CA LYS A 47 4.46 0.59 -15.18
C LYS A 47 3.29 0.01 -15.95
N VAL A 48 3.09 -1.30 -15.88
CA VAL A 48 2.02 -1.99 -16.58
C VAL A 48 1.31 -3.00 -15.68
N LEU A 49 0.02 -3.21 -15.93
CA LEU A 49 -0.78 -4.28 -15.32
C LEU A 49 -1.04 -5.37 -16.36
N ARG A 50 -0.86 -6.63 -15.98
CA ARG A 50 -1.18 -7.80 -16.81
C ARG A 50 -2.39 -8.53 -16.23
N ASN A 51 -3.35 -8.82 -17.11
CA ASN A 51 -4.52 -9.63 -16.76
C ASN A 51 -4.95 -10.48 -17.97
N HIS A 52 -5.07 -11.80 -17.82
CA HIS A 52 -5.56 -12.73 -18.83
C HIS A 52 -4.96 -12.53 -20.24
N GLY A 53 -3.61 -12.44 -20.34
CA GLY A 53 -2.90 -12.28 -21.61
C GLY A 53 -2.93 -10.88 -22.24
N ARG A 54 -3.55 -9.92 -21.55
CA ARG A 54 -3.55 -8.50 -21.93
C ARG A 54 -2.67 -7.69 -20.99
N ALA A 55 -2.14 -6.59 -21.50
CA ALA A 55 -1.43 -5.59 -20.72
C ALA A 55 -2.10 -4.22 -20.90
N LYS A 56 -2.06 -3.40 -19.86
CA LYS A 56 -2.45 -1.99 -19.90
C LYS A 56 -1.43 -1.16 -19.15
N TYR A 57 -1.24 0.08 -19.58
CA TYR A 57 -0.41 1.04 -18.88
C TYR A 57 -1.10 1.49 -17.59
N ILE A 58 -0.32 1.65 -16.54
CA ILE A 58 -0.77 2.24 -15.28
C ILE A 58 -0.50 3.74 -15.40
N HIS A 59 -1.53 4.52 -15.74
CA HIS A 59 -1.42 5.97 -15.78
C HIS A 59 -1.09 6.50 -14.39
N ARG A 60 0.09 7.10 -14.24
CA ARG A 60 0.50 7.81 -13.03
C ARG A 60 0.07 9.28 -13.01
N GLU A 61 -0.48 9.76 -14.13
CA GLU A 61 -0.92 11.14 -14.29
C GLU A 61 -2.42 11.15 -14.54
N ASN A 62 -3.16 11.51 -13.56
CA ASN A 62 -4.39 12.27 -13.43
C ASN A 62 -5.39 11.66 -12.46
N GLN A 63 -5.60 12.41 -11.36
CA GLN A 63 -6.78 12.41 -10.49
C GLN A 63 -7.16 11.06 -9.90
N ASP A 64 -6.86 10.92 -8.63
CA ASP A 64 -7.06 9.73 -7.81
C ASP A 64 -6.06 8.61 -8.16
N SER A 65 -4.79 8.91 -7.93
CA SER A 65 -3.64 8.04 -8.23
C SER A 65 -3.62 6.73 -7.43
N GLY A 66 -4.51 6.58 -6.46
CA GLY A 66 -4.59 5.39 -5.63
C GLY A 66 -5.10 4.18 -6.39
N ASP A 67 -4.22 3.22 -6.65
CA ASP A 67 -4.63 1.93 -7.19
C ASP A 67 -5.64 1.23 -6.28
N PRO A 68 -6.62 0.52 -6.84
CA PRO A 68 -7.51 -0.34 -6.08
C PRO A 68 -6.74 -1.32 -5.19
N PHE A 69 -7.28 -1.63 -4.02
CA PHE A 69 -6.61 -2.47 -3.02
C PHE A 69 -6.11 -3.81 -3.60
N HIS A 70 -6.90 -4.49 -4.42
CA HIS A 70 -6.53 -5.78 -5.02
C HIS A 70 -5.34 -5.69 -6.00
N ILE A 71 -5.07 -4.50 -6.56
CA ILE A 71 -3.90 -4.23 -7.41
C ILE A 71 -2.69 -4.00 -6.52
N ARG A 72 -2.84 -3.19 -5.46
CA ARG A 72 -1.77 -2.91 -4.50
C ARG A 72 -1.26 -4.17 -3.80
N LEU A 73 -2.11 -5.18 -3.58
CA LEU A 73 -1.69 -6.49 -3.05
C LEU A 73 -0.69 -7.20 -3.95
N LYS A 74 -0.81 -7.06 -5.26
CA LYS A 74 0.03 -7.78 -6.22
C LYS A 74 1.34 -7.07 -6.56
N SER A 75 1.46 -5.78 -6.23
CA SER A 75 2.67 -4.99 -6.48
C SER A 75 3.67 -5.15 -5.33
N HIS A 76 4.92 -5.47 -5.66
CA HIS A 76 6.04 -5.59 -4.69
C HIS A 76 5.71 -6.49 -3.48
N TYR A 77 4.93 -7.56 -3.69
CA TYR A 77 4.39 -8.39 -2.61
C TYR A 77 5.47 -9.00 -1.70
N ALA A 78 6.61 -9.43 -2.26
CA ALA A 78 7.70 -10.04 -1.48
C ALA A 78 8.31 -9.01 -0.51
N HIS A 79 8.65 -7.81 -1.00
CA HIS A 79 9.18 -6.73 -0.16
C HIS A 79 8.20 -6.34 0.96
N LYS A 80 6.91 -6.22 0.62
CA LYS A 80 5.88 -5.91 1.63
C LYS A 80 5.74 -6.99 2.69
N ALA A 81 5.84 -8.26 2.29
CA ALA A 81 5.77 -9.39 3.22
C ALA A 81 6.99 -9.45 4.14
N ASP A 82 8.17 -9.12 3.63
CA ASP A 82 9.41 -9.08 4.43
C ASP A 82 9.39 -7.91 5.42
N ILE A 83 9.06 -6.70 4.96
CA ILE A 83 8.87 -5.51 5.81
C ILE A 83 7.83 -5.78 6.90
N ALA A 84 6.69 -6.39 6.53
CA ALA A 84 5.65 -6.77 7.47
C ALA A 84 6.14 -7.77 8.52
N ARG A 85 6.99 -8.73 8.15
CA ARG A 85 7.58 -9.70 9.09
C ARG A 85 8.49 -9.01 10.11
N GLU A 86 9.33 -8.07 9.67
CA GLU A 86 10.19 -7.30 10.58
C GLU A 86 9.36 -6.46 11.56
N ALA A 87 8.22 -5.93 11.13
CA ALA A 87 7.33 -5.14 11.97
C ALA A 87 6.71 -5.93 13.13
N LEU A 88 6.65 -7.26 13.06
CA LEU A 88 6.14 -8.11 14.16
C LEU A 88 6.93 -7.94 15.45
N ALA A 89 8.23 -7.61 15.38
CA ALA A 89 9.08 -7.40 16.55
C ALA A 89 8.66 -6.18 17.42
N TRP A 90 7.80 -5.32 16.89
CA TRP A 90 7.28 -4.12 17.58
C TRP A 90 5.95 -4.36 18.31
N ILE A 91 5.39 -5.56 18.18
CA ILE A 91 4.05 -5.88 18.70
C ILE A 91 4.18 -6.85 19.86
N GLU A 92 3.70 -6.42 21.02
CA GLU A 92 3.72 -7.20 22.26
C GLU A 92 2.29 -7.47 22.76
N GLU A 93 2.14 -8.55 23.57
CA GLU A 93 0.87 -8.87 24.22
C GLU A 93 0.38 -7.71 25.09
N GLY A 94 -0.92 -7.46 25.07
CA GLY A 94 -1.58 -6.40 25.82
C GLY A 94 -1.63 -5.05 25.09
N MET A 95 -0.90 -4.87 23.99
CA MET A 95 -0.94 -3.61 23.24
C MET A 95 -2.28 -3.37 22.55
N THR A 96 -2.60 -2.09 22.41
CA THR A 96 -3.60 -1.58 21.46
C THR A 96 -2.87 -1.01 20.25
N ILE A 97 -2.95 -1.69 19.11
CA ILE A 97 -2.34 -1.24 17.87
C ILE A 97 -3.37 -0.71 16.89
N ALA A 98 -3.00 0.24 16.05
CA ALA A 98 -3.80 0.67 14.92
C ALA A 98 -3.11 0.30 13.61
N LEU A 99 -3.88 -0.19 12.63
CA LEU A 99 -3.42 -0.55 11.30
C LEU A 99 -4.17 0.26 10.25
N ASP A 100 -3.47 0.82 9.28
CA ASP A 100 -4.08 1.50 8.15
C ASP A 100 -4.59 0.54 7.06
N ALA A 101 -5.27 1.07 6.05
CA ALA A 101 -5.78 0.29 4.92
C ALA A 101 -4.73 0.05 3.81
N SER A 102 -3.44 0.05 4.14
CA SER A 102 -2.39 -0.27 3.19
C SER A 102 -2.29 -1.78 2.93
N SER A 103 -1.78 -2.15 1.75
CA SER A 103 -1.49 -3.54 1.46
C SER A 103 -0.34 -4.09 2.33
N THR A 104 0.59 -3.26 2.76
CA THR A 104 1.70 -3.67 3.65
C THR A 104 1.15 -4.05 5.03
N CYS A 105 0.24 -3.26 5.60
CA CYS A 105 -0.44 -3.60 6.86
C CYS A 105 -1.34 -4.84 6.73
N TRP A 106 -1.91 -5.12 5.56
CA TRP A 106 -2.62 -6.37 5.34
C TRP A 106 -1.67 -7.58 5.37
N TYR A 107 -0.45 -7.47 4.79
CA TYR A 107 0.57 -8.53 4.91
C TYR A 107 1.01 -8.73 6.36
N LEU A 108 1.10 -7.66 7.15
CA LEU A 108 1.35 -7.74 8.60
C LEU A 108 0.21 -8.47 9.31
N ALA A 109 -1.04 -8.09 9.07
CA ALA A 109 -2.20 -8.73 9.70
C ALA A 109 -2.27 -10.23 9.42
N ARG A 110 -1.91 -10.67 8.22
CA ARG A 110 -1.84 -12.11 7.89
C ARG A 110 -0.78 -12.88 8.66
N GLN A 111 0.33 -12.24 8.98
CA GLN A 111 1.47 -12.83 9.70
C GLN A 111 1.36 -12.64 11.22
N LEU A 112 0.43 -11.80 11.68
CA LEU A 112 0.23 -11.52 13.08
C LEU A 112 -0.15 -12.80 13.83
N PRO A 113 0.58 -13.18 14.91
CA PRO A 113 0.20 -14.32 15.73
C PRO A 113 -1.12 -14.04 16.46
N ASP A 114 -1.84 -15.11 16.82
CA ASP A 114 -3.07 -14.99 17.61
C ASP A 114 -2.73 -14.79 19.10
N ILE A 115 -2.40 -13.57 19.46
CA ILE A 115 -2.02 -13.12 20.81
C ILE A 115 -3.04 -12.12 21.38
N PRO A 116 -3.14 -11.94 22.70
CA PRO A 116 -4.09 -11.02 23.30
C PRO A 116 -3.66 -9.56 23.11
N ILE A 117 -4.10 -8.97 22.00
CA ILE A 117 -3.93 -7.54 21.64
C ILE A 117 -5.26 -6.98 21.18
N GLN A 118 -5.37 -5.65 21.17
CA GLN A 118 -6.44 -4.94 20.49
C GLN A 118 -5.93 -4.39 19.17
N VAL A 119 -6.68 -4.56 18.08
CA VAL A 119 -6.35 -4.02 16.77
C VAL A 119 -7.47 -3.11 16.29
N PHE A 120 -7.16 -1.83 16.16
CA PHE A 120 -8.03 -0.84 15.54
C PHE A 120 -7.68 -0.67 14.06
N THR A 121 -8.65 -0.69 13.15
CA THR A 121 -8.40 -0.48 11.73
C THR A 121 -9.60 0.06 10.98
N ASN A 122 -9.33 0.84 9.92
CA ASN A 122 -10.33 1.20 8.92
C ASN A 122 -10.29 0.27 7.69
N SER A 123 -9.45 -0.75 7.69
CA SER A 123 -9.29 -1.66 6.55
C SER A 123 -10.31 -2.77 6.57
N HIS A 124 -11.17 -2.85 5.54
CA HIS A 124 -12.10 -3.97 5.36
C HIS A 124 -11.36 -5.32 5.20
N PRO A 125 -10.31 -5.46 4.36
CA PRO A 125 -9.57 -6.71 4.24
C PRO A 125 -8.86 -7.14 5.53
N ILE A 126 -8.34 -6.20 6.32
CA ILE A 126 -7.73 -6.52 7.62
C ILE A 126 -8.81 -7.01 8.60
N CYS A 127 -9.98 -6.37 8.62
CA CYS A 127 -11.10 -6.87 9.44
C CYS A 127 -11.50 -8.29 9.08
N GLN A 128 -11.54 -8.64 7.79
CA GLN A 128 -11.85 -10.01 7.34
C GLN A 128 -10.75 -11.01 7.75
N GLU A 129 -9.49 -10.61 7.74
CA GLU A 129 -8.37 -11.47 8.12
C GLU A 129 -8.31 -11.71 9.62
N LEU A 130 -8.38 -10.63 10.41
CA LEU A 130 -8.24 -10.71 11.87
C LEU A 130 -9.52 -11.17 12.57
N GLY A 131 -10.68 -11.03 11.94
CA GLY A 131 -11.95 -11.57 12.47
C GLY A 131 -11.98 -13.09 12.64
N LYS A 132 -10.97 -13.81 12.16
CA LYS A 132 -10.77 -15.25 12.33
C LYS A 132 -9.92 -15.60 13.56
N ARG A 133 -9.34 -14.60 14.23
CA ARG A 133 -8.47 -14.76 15.40
C ARG A 133 -9.30 -14.71 16.68
N GLU A 134 -9.01 -15.61 17.62
CA GLU A 134 -9.80 -15.74 18.85
C GLU A 134 -9.28 -14.83 19.97
N ARG A 135 -7.96 -14.58 20.02
CA ARG A 135 -7.30 -13.80 21.06
C ARG A 135 -7.15 -12.31 20.71
N ILE A 136 -7.38 -11.94 19.45
CA ILE A 136 -7.29 -10.56 18.99
C ILE A 136 -8.64 -9.87 19.16
N THR A 137 -8.70 -8.81 19.96
CA THR A 137 -9.87 -7.93 20.00
C THR A 137 -9.85 -6.98 18.82
N LEU A 138 -10.66 -7.24 17.80
CA LEU A 138 -10.74 -6.43 16.60
C LEU A 138 -11.75 -5.29 16.76
N ILE A 139 -11.29 -4.06 16.52
CA ILE A 139 -12.11 -2.85 16.54
C ILE A 139 -12.08 -2.21 15.16
N SER A 140 -13.19 -2.28 14.43
CA SER A 140 -13.33 -1.58 13.15
C SER A 140 -13.66 -0.10 13.38
N SER A 141 -13.11 0.78 12.54
CA SER A 141 -13.56 2.18 12.53
C SER A 141 -15.03 2.33 12.16
N GLY A 142 -15.62 1.33 11.49
CA GLY A 142 -16.98 1.42 10.97
C GLY A 142 -17.15 2.52 9.93
N GLY A 143 -18.39 2.81 9.57
CA GLY A 143 -18.73 3.83 8.59
C GLY A 143 -19.03 3.27 7.19
N GLN A 144 -18.92 4.12 6.17
CA GLN A 144 -19.19 3.75 4.79
C GLN A 144 -17.99 3.06 4.15
N LEU A 145 -18.22 1.94 3.47
CA LEU A 145 -17.16 1.23 2.75
C LEU A 145 -16.82 1.92 1.44
N GLU A 146 -15.59 2.43 1.34
CA GLU A 146 -14.99 2.86 0.07
C GLU A 146 -14.35 1.64 -0.63
N ARG A 147 -15.07 1.11 -1.61
CA ARG A 147 -14.73 -0.18 -2.25
C ARG A 147 -13.40 -0.16 -2.99
N LYS A 148 -13.04 0.96 -3.62
CA LYS A 148 -11.80 1.10 -4.40
C LYS A 148 -10.59 0.88 -3.51
N TYR A 149 -10.57 1.49 -2.34
CA TYR A 149 -9.45 1.42 -1.41
C TYR A 149 -9.56 0.31 -0.37
N GLY A 150 -10.73 -0.31 -0.26
CA GLY A 150 -11.00 -1.35 0.72
C GLY A 150 -10.98 -0.81 2.16
N CYS A 151 -11.41 0.44 2.35
CA CYS A 151 -11.39 1.08 3.66
C CYS A 151 -12.76 1.65 4.03
N TYR A 152 -12.97 1.80 5.33
CA TYR A 152 -14.15 2.46 5.87
C TYR A 152 -13.88 3.95 6.10
N VAL A 153 -14.85 4.77 5.74
CA VAL A 153 -14.88 6.22 6.00
C VAL A 153 -15.90 6.48 7.10
N ASN A 154 -15.42 6.94 8.25
CA ASN A 154 -16.27 7.22 9.42
C ASN A 154 -16.18 8.69 9.80
N PRO A 155 -17.25 9.50 9.61
CA PRO A 155 -17.29 10.89 10.02
C PRO A 155 -17.10 11.08 11.55
N SER A 156 -17.41 10.04 12.34
CA SER A 156 -17.28 10.06 13.80
C SER A 156 -15.96 9.48 14.31
N LEU A 157 -14.96 9.27 13.44
CA LEU A 157 -13.66 8.66 13.77
C LEU A 157 -12.98 9.33 14.98
N ILE A 158 -12.91 10.66 14.99
CA ILE A 158 -12.27 11.41 16.09
C ILE A 158 -12.99 11.16 17.43
N SER A 159 -14.30 11.07 17.40
CA SER A 159 -15.09 10.77 18.61
C SER A 159 -14.85 9.35 19.12
N GLN A 160 -14.79 8.38 18.19
CA GLN A 160 -14.51 6.98 18.53
C GLN A 160 -13.12 6.83 19.17
N LEU A 161 -12.12 7.54 18.65
CA LEU A 161 -10.75 7.48 19.15
C LEU A 161 -10.54 8.14 20.52
N LYS A 162 -11.54 8.91 21.04
CA LYS A 162 -11.44 9.51 22.38
C LYS A 162 -11.41 8.47 23.51
N SER A 163 -12.01 7.31 23.29
CA SER A 163 -12.07 6.20 24.24
C SER A 163 -11.03 5.11 23.99
N LEU A 164 -10.08 5.34 23.08
CA LEU A 164 -9.10 4.36 22.69
C LEU A 164 -7.70 4.93 22.82
N ASP A 165 -6.90 4.37 23.71
CA ASP A 165 -5.48 4.68 23.85
C ASP A 165 -4.71 3.74 22.91
N ILE A 166 -4.05 4.31 21.91
CA ILE A 166 -3.30 3.56 20.89
C ILE A 166 -1.82 3.61 21.23
N ASP A 167 -1.25 2.46 21.56
CA ASP A 167 0.18 2.33 21.87
C ASP A 167 1.04 2.48 20.62
N LEU A 168 0.64 1.84 19.52
CA LEU A 168 1.41 1.81 18.29
C LEU A 168 0.51 1.94 17.06
N PHE A 169 0.74 2.97 16.26
CA PHE A 169 0.15 3.11 14.94
C PHE A 169 1.11 2.60 13.86
N ILE A 170 0.73 1.56 13.15
CA ILE A 170 1.50 0.97 12.07
C ILE A 170 0.84 1.31 10.74
N PHE A 171 1.59 1.92 9.84
CA PHE A 171 1.05 2.41 8.57
C PHE A 171 2.09 2.39 7.45
N SER A 172 1.62 2.54 6.22
CA SER A 172 2.44 2.78 5.05
C SER A 172 1.99 4.06 4.35
N CYS A 173 2.82 4.59 3.44
CA CYS A 173 2.50 5.77 2.65
C CYS A 173 2.72 5.52 1.16
N GLU A 174 2.30 6.44 0.31
CA GLU A 174 2.60 6.40 -1.14
C GLU A 174 4.02 6.91 -1.41
N GLY A 175 4.50 7.86 -0.64
CA GLY A 175 5.85 8.39 -0.79
C GLY A 175 6.30 9.27 0.36
N ILE A 176 7.62 9.47 0.42
CA ILE A 176 8.32 10.46 1.24
C ILE A 176 9.06 11.37 0.28
N ASP A 177 8.80 12.66 0.32
CA ASP A 177 9.51 13.61 -0.54
C ASP A 177 10.86 14.04 0.03
N GLY A 178 11.60 14.86 -0.73
CA GLY A 178 12.91 15.35 -0.32
C GLY A 178 12.90 16.27 0.89
N GLY A 179 11.75 16.78 1.30
CA GLY A 179 11.56 17.58 2.51
C GLY A 179 11.19 16.75 3.74
N GLY A 180 10.92 15.45 3.59
CA GLY A 180 10.47 14.57 4.67
C GLY A 180 8.96 14.53 4.87
N ASP A 181 8.18 15.17 4.00
CA ASP A 181 6.73 15.07 4.05
C ASP A 181 6.25 13.69 3.58
N LEU A 182 5.30 13.14 4.34
CA LEU A 182 4.66 11.86 4.07
C LEU A 182 3.40 12.07 3.24
N TRP A 183 3.28 11.32 2.16
CA TRP A 183 2.21 11.46 1.18
C TRP A 183 1.39 10.19 0.99
N ASP A 184 0.09 10.35 0.78
CA ASP A 184 -0.80 9.29 0.32
C ASP A 184 -1.29 9.57 -1.10
N SER A 185 -1.84 8.55 -1.73
CA SER A 185 -2.42 8.62 -3.06
C SER A 185 -3.85 9.18 -3.08
N ASN A 186 -4.46 9.43 -1.92
CA ASN A 186 -5.80 9.99 -1.80
C ASN A 186 -6.06 10.59 -0.41
N ALA A 187 -6.97 11.56 -0.35
CA ALA A 187 -7.30 12.29 0.87
C ALA A 187 -7.93 11.38 1.95
N ILE A 188 -8.75 10.41 1.57
CA ILE A 188 -9.44 9.51 2.52
C ILE A 188 -8.45 8.77 3.41
N ASN A 189 -7.44 8.16 2.78
CA ASN A 189 -6.40 7.44 3.52
C ASN A 189 -5.45 8.39 4.24
N ALA A 190 -5.12 9.54 3.65
CA ALA A 190 -4.27 10.55 4.28
C ALA A 190 -4.92 11.10 5.56
N ASP A 191 -6.21 11.41 5.54
CA ASP A 191 -6.94 11.94 6.71
C ASP A 191 -6.95 10.93 7.86
N PHE A 192 -7.26 9.65 7.59
CA PHE A 192 -7.20 8.61 8.59
C PHE A 192 -5.81 8.52 9.23
N LYS A 193 -4.76 8.45 8.42
CA LYS A 193 -3.38 8.34 8.89
C LYS A 193 -2.95 9.59 9.67
N SER A 194 -3.28 10.78 9.18
CA SER A 194 -2.97 12.04 9.84
C SER A 194 -3.61 12.15 11.24
N ILE A 195 -4.83 11.62 11.41
CA ILE A 195 -5.50 11.59 12.71
C ILE A 195 -4.78 10.62 13.65
N LEU A 196 -4.48 9.39 13.19
CA LEU A 196 -3.83 8.36 13.99
C LEU A 196 -2.40 8.74 14.36
N LEU A 197 -1.65 9.34 13.45
CA LEU A 197 -0.27 9.80 13.66
C LEU A 197 -0.16 10.80 14.82
N ARG A 198 -1.19 11.64 15.02
CA ARG A 198 -1.24 12.60 16.13
C ARG A 198 -1.76 12.02 17.45
N ARG A 199 -2.35 10.84 17.44
CA ARG A 199 -3.03 10.27 18.63
C ARG A 199 -2.32 9.07 19.21
N ALA A 200 -1.61 8.29 18.44
CA ALA A 200 -0.88 7.14 18.91
C ALA A 200 0.35 7.55 19.71
N SER A 201 0.71 6.77 20.72
CA SER A 201 1.89 6.98 21.53
C SER A 201 3.18 6.82 20.72
N GLN A 202 3.18 5.87 19.78
CA GLN A 202 4.27 5.60 18.85
C GLN A 202 3.72 5.37 17.44
N ALA A 203 4.54 5.69 16.43
CA ALA A 203 4.21 5.49 15.02
C ALA A 203 5.33 4.71 14.32
N LEU A 204 4.95 3.61 13.67
CA LEU A 204 5.83 2.73 12.90
C LEU A 204 5.46 2.84 11.41
N LEU A 205 6.35 3.39 10.61
CA LEU A 205 6.19 3.48 9.17
C LEU A 205 6.80 2.26 8.48
N LEU A 206 5.99 1.58 7.66
CA LEU A 206 6.40 0.47 6.81
C LEU A 206 6.53 0.94 5.38
N ILE A 207 7.74 0.97 4.83
CA ILE A 207 7.98 1.57 3.52
C ILE A 207 9.03 0.80 2.72
N ASP A 208 8.75 0.53 1.45
CA ASP A 208 9.74 -0.01 0.53
C ASP A 208 10.58 1.12 -0.12
N LYS A 209 11.80 0.77 -0.53
CA LYS A 209 12.77 1.72 -1.10
C LYS A 209 12.27 2.50 -2.32
N SER A 210 11.26 2.00 -3.03
CA SER A 210 10.74 2.66 -4.24
C SER A 210 9.93 3.92 -3.93
N LYS A 211 9.62 4.15 -2.65
CA LYS A 211 8.75 5.25 -2.19
C LYS A 211 9.50 6.46 -1.64
N PHE A 212 10.83 6.38 -1.53
CA PHE A 212 11.65 7.54 -1.18
C PHE A 212 11.77 8.51 -2.36
N ASN A 213 11.88 9.81 -2.05
CA ASN A 213 11.92 10.91 -3.02
C ASN A 213 10.68 10.95 -3.93
N ARG A 214 9.50 10.68 -3.36
CA ARG A 214 8.21 10.71 -4.05
C ARG A 214 7.18 11.49 -3.22
N SER A 215 6.41 12.32 -3.90
CA SER A 215 5.19 12.93 -3.37
C SER A 215 3.96 12.14 -3.82
N GLY A 216 2.84 12.37 -3.14
CA GLY A 216 1.53 11.84 -3.50
C GLY A 216 0.51 12.98 -3.68
N GLU A 217 -0.77 12.63 -3.62
CA GLU A 217 -1.86 13.58 -3.81
C GLU A 217 -2.24 14.33 -2.52
N ALA A 218 -2.16 13.64 -1.38
CA ALA A 218 -2.57 14.18 -0.09
C ALA A 218 -1.47 13.99 0.97
N ARG A 219 -1.15 15.06 1.68
CA ARG A 219 -0.16 15.04 2.76
C ARG A 219 -0.73 14.36 4.00
N ILE A 220 0.06 13.45 4.59
CA ILE A 220 -0.26 12.75 5.85
C ILE A 220 0.30 13.51 7.07
N GLY A 221 1.58 13.83 7.04
CA GLY A 221 2.38 14.41 8.12
C GLY A 221 3.83 14.54 7.69
N HIS A 222 4.75 14.50 8.65
CA HIS A 222 6.19 14.61 8.41
C HIS A 222 6.93 13.42 9.04
N LEU A 223 8.14 13.12 8.57
CA LEU A 223 9.00 12.07 9.14
C LEU A 223 9.29 12.27 10.63
N ASP A 224 9.36 13.52 11.10
CA ASP A 224 9.57 13.83 12.53
C ASP A 224 8.41 13.36 13.41
N ASP A 225 7.22 13.12 12.83
CA ASP A 225 6.07 12.57 13.54
C ASP A 225 6.15 11.03 13.67
N VAL A 226 7.13 10.38 13.04
CA VAL A 226 7.30 8.93 13.00
C VAL A 226 8.35 8.50 14.01
N THR A 227 8.01 7.55 14.88
CA THR A 227 8.94 7.07 15.90
C THR A 227 9.95 6.08 15.33
N HIS A 228 9.50 5.20 14.44
CA HIS A 228 10.31 4.11 13.87
C HIS A 228 9.97 3.87 12.40
N ILE A 229 10.95 3.38 11.65
CA ILE A 229 10.80 3.03 10.23
C ILE A 229 11.33 1.64 10.00
N VAL A 230 10.53 0.77 9.36
CA VAL A 230 10.97 -0.51 8.80
C VAL A 230 10.96 -0.40 7.28
N SER A 231 12.11 -0.66 6.68
CA SER A 231 12.30 -0.52 5.23
C SER A 231 13.30 -1.56 4.70
N ASP A 232 13.12 -1.97 3.45
CA ASP A 232 14.10 -2.74 2.68
C ASP A 232 15.20 -1.86 2.05
N ALA A 233 15.19 -0.56 2.33
CA ALA A 233 16.29 0.33 1.94
C ALA A 233 17.52 0.07 2.80
N PRO A 234 18.75 0.16 2.25
CA PRO A 234 19.96 0.11 3.07
C PRO A 234 19.89 1.19 4.16
N GLN A 235 20.11 0.80 5.40
CA GLN A 235 20.28 1.77 6.47
C GLN A 235 21.59 2.53 6.20
N SER A 236 21.48 3.84 5.94
CA SER A 236 22.61 4.75 5.73
C SER A 236 23.23 5.17 7.05
#